data_a122841f0c64c08708dd440d1214bc64
#
_entry.id   a122841f0c64c08708dd440d1214bc64
#
_cell.length_a   1.000
_cell.length_b   1.000
_cell.length_c   1.000
_cell.angle_alpha   90.00
_cell.angle_beta   90.00
_cell.angle_gamma   90.00
#
_symmetry.space_group_name_H-M   'P 1'
#
loop_
_entity.id
_entity.type
_entity.pdbx_description
1 polymer ?
#
loop_
_entity_poly.entity_id
_entity_poly.type
_entity_poly.pdbx_seq_one_letter_code
_entity_poly.pdbx_strand_id
1 'polypeptide(L)'
;AKRQGTHCTNGRSEVSGGGRKPWRQKGTGRARQGSIRAPQWRGGGTVFGPKPRSYAVKVNKKVVRLAKKVLLSNRLANNSLVVVDEIKLESIKTKEFVIRQVVX
;
A
#
# COMPACT_ATOMS: atom_id res chain seq x y z
N ALA A 1 6.66 -3.04 -1.33
CA ALA A 1 5.44 -2.53 -1.99
C ALA A 1 5.28 -1.03 -1.74
N LYS A 2 4.78 -0.30 -2.75
CA LYS A 2 4.56 1.15 -2.61
C LYS A 2 3.17 1.46 -2.02
N ARG A 3 2.26 0.50 -2.09
CA ARG A 3 0.86 0.66 -1.66
C ARG A 3 0.67 0.11 -0.25
N GLN A 4 0.02 0.90 0.60
CA GLN A 4 -0.20 0.55 2.00
C GLN A 4 -1.36 -0.43 2.21
N GLY A 5 -2.41 -0.32 1.42
CA GLY A 5 -3.54 -1.24 1.46
C GLY A 5 -4.51 -1.03 2.60
N THR A 6 -4.60 0.18 3.13
CA THR A 6 -5.49 0.50 4.25
C THR A 6 -6.87 1.01 3.82
N HIS A 7 -7.12 1.05 2.52
CA HIS A 7 -8.43 1.46 1.96
C HIS A 7 -9.52 0.48 2.41
N CYS A 8 -10.71 1.01 2.64
CA CYS A 8 -11.84 0.19 3.08
C CYS A 8 -13.16 0.84 2.71
N THR A 9 -14.13 0.04 2.33
CA THR A 9 -15.51 0.47 2.10
C THR A 9 -16.45 -0.46 2.86
N ASN A 10 -17.65 0.02 3.18
CA ASN A 10 -18.65 -0.77 3.90
C ASN A 10 -19.62 -1.39 2.92
N GLY A 11 -19.83 -2.70 3.04
CA GLY A 11 -20.88 -3.42 2.34
C GLY A 11 -22.24 -3.14 2.95
N ARG A 12 -23.30 -3.60 2.31
CA ARG A 12 -24.66 -3.30 2.75
C ARG A 12 -24.98 -3.84 4.17
N SER A 13 -24.29 -4.88 4.62
CA SER A 13 -24.47 -5.42 5.97
C SER A 13 -23.66 -4.64 7.01
N GLU A 14 -22.69 -3.85 6.57
CA GLU A 14 -21.82 -3.09 7.47
C GLU A 14 -22.27 -1.65 7.67
N VAL A 15 -23.06 -1.11 6.72
CA VAL A 15 -23.59 0.26 6.83
C VAL A 15 -24.68 0.30 7.88
N SER A 16 -24.65 1.31 8.74
CA SER A 16 -25.63 1.47 9.82
C SER A 16 -27.02 1.72 9.25
N GLY A 17 -28.01 1.07 9.84
CA GLY A 17 -29.42 1.25 9.49
C GLY A 17 -29.95 0.24 8.49
N GLY A 18 -31.15 0.48 8.00
CA GLY A 18 -31.76 -0.32 6.94
C GLY A 18 -32.40 -1.64 7.38
N GLY A 19 -32.60 -1.83 8.69
CA GLY A 19 -33.21 -3.03 9.20
C GLY A 19 -34.71 -3.14 8.94
N ARG A 20 -35.33 -2.02 8.56
CA ARG A 20 -36.75 -1.99 8.29
C ARG A 20 -36.98 -1.87 6.77
N LYS A 21 -38.01 -2.64 6.26
CA LYS A 21 -38.42 -2.52 4.85
C LYS A 21 -38.98 -1.11 4.61
N PRO A 22 -38.51 -0.37 3.57
CA PRO A 22 -38.92 1.01 3.34
C PRO A 22 -40.43 1.19 3.13
N TRP A 23 -41.06 0.27 2.42
CA TRP A 23 -42.50 0.26 2.19
C TRP A 23 -42.97 -1.16 1.91
N ARG A 24 -44.28 -1.36 1.92
CA ARG A 24 -44.89 -2.68 1.72
C ARG A 24 -44.61 -3.19 0.30
N GLN A 25 -44.69 -4.53 0.15
CA GLN A 25 -44.33 -5.23 -1.07
C GLN A 25 -45.22 -4.82 -2.26
N LYS A 26 -46.50 -4.53 -2.01
CA LYS A 26 -47.47 -4.19 -3.04
C LYS A 26 -48.32 -2.99 -2.61
N GLY A 27 -48.95 -2.30 -3.59
CA GLY A 27 -49.91 -1.27 -3.30
C GLY A 27 -49.35 0.14 -3.13
N THR A 28 -48.07 0.37 -3.46
CA THR A 28 -47.46 1.70 -3.38
C THR A 28 -47.19 2.30 -4.74
N GLY A 29 -47.25 1.52 -5.81
CA GLY A 29 -46.89 1.98 -7.16
C GLY A 29 -45.38 2.19 -7.33
N ARG A 30 -44.58 1.84 -6.35
CA ARG A 30 -43.13 1.98 -6.38
C ARG A 30 -42.43 0.66 -6.58
N ALA A 31 -41.18 0.71 -7.03
CA ALA A 31 -40.34 -0.49 -7.15
C ALA A 31 -40.18 -1.16 -5.77
N ARG A 32 -40.14 -2.48 -5.76
CA ARG A 32 -39.97 -3.25 -4.51
C ARG A 32 -38.60 -2.99 -3.92
N GLN A 33 -38.54 -2.71 -2.61
CA GLN A 33 -37.30 -2.45 -1.89
C GLN A 33 -37.29 -3.19 -0.55
N GLY A 34 -36.15 -3.77 -0.19
CA GLY A 34 -36.00 -4.48 1.07
C GLY A 34 -35.23 -3.70 2.12
N SER A 35 -34.38 -2.77 1.71
CA SER A 35 -33.54 -2.00 2.62
C SER A 35 -33.11 -0.68 1.99
N ILE A 36 -33.00 0.37 2.82
CA ILE A 36 -32.47 1.66 2.37
C ILE A 36 -30.96 1.64 2.24
N ARG A 37 -30.29 0.56 2.69
CA ARG A 37 -28.84 0.41 2.58
C ARG A 37 -28.42 -0.52 1.43
N ALA A 38 -29.35 -0.86 0.55
CA ALA A 38 -29.05 -1.63 -0.66
C ALA A 38 -28.10 -0.82 -1.56
N PRO A 39 -27.30 -1.50 -2.41
CA PRO A 39 -26.30 -0.77 -3.22
C PRO A 39 -26.85 0.30 -4.16
N GLN A 40 -28.07 0.14 -4.63
CA GLN A 40 -28.68 1.10 -5.54
C GLN A 40 -29.17 2.39 -4.86
N TRP A 41 -29.18 2.41 -3.53
CA TRP A 41 -29.60 3.55 -2.75
C TRP A 41 -28.43 4.48 -2.45
N ARG A 42 -28.70 5.79 -2.42
CA ARG A 42 -27.76 6.78 -1.92
C ARG A 42 -27.54 6.51 -0.43
N GLY A 43 -26.28 6.42 -0.01
CA GLY A 43 -25.94 6.05 1.35
C GLY A 43 -25.99 4.56 1.63
N GLY A 44 -26.25 3.75 0.60
CA GLY A 44 -26.22 2.29 0.71
C GLY A 44 -24.81 1.72 0.66
N GLY A 45 -24.70 0.39 0.77
CA GLY A 45 -23.41 -0.29 0.76
C GLY A 45 -22.75 -0.30 -0.60
N THR A 46 -21.44 -0.52 -0.60
CA THR A 46 -20.63 -0.63 -1.82
C THR A 46 -20.44 -2.11 -2.15
N VAL A 47 -20.76 -2.49 -3.40
CA VAL A 47 -20.58 -3.87 -3.87
C VAL A 47 -19.14 -4.04 -4.35
N PHE A 48 -18.44 -5.06 -3.81
CA PHE A 48 -17.05 -5.37 -4.20
C PHE A 48 -16.11 -4.16 -4.11
N GLY A 49 -16.32 -3.32 -3.12
CA GLY A 49 -15.44 -2.18 -2.88
C GLY A 49 -14.09 -2.62 -2.30
N PRO A 50 -13.11 -1.71 -2.28
CA PRO A 50 -11.79 -2.05 -1.75
C PRO A 50 -11.86 -2.41 -0.28
N LYS A 51 -11.09 -3.43 0.11
CA LYS A 51 -10.94 -3.88 1.49
C LYS A 51 -9.45 -3.86 1.87
N PRO A 52 -9.12 -3.72 3.15
CA PRO A 52 -7.72 -3.74 3.56
C PRO A 52 -7.04 -5.03 3.12
N ARG A 53 -5.85 -4.89 2.56
CA ARG A 53 -5.06 -6.05 2.13
C ARG A 53 -3.59 -5.69 2.04
N SER A 54 -2.74 -6.69 2.02
CA SER A 54 -1.32 -6.49 1.82
C SER A 54 -0.99 -6.55 0.33
N TYR A 55 -0.21 -5.57 -0.13
CA TYR A 55 0.31 -5.55 -1.50
C TYR A 55 1.74 -6.08 -1.59
N ALA A 56 2.24 -6.64 -0.49
CA ALA A 56 3.59 -7.19 -0.45
C ALA A 56 3.69 -8.38 -1.42
N VAL A 57 4.74 -8.37 -2.23
CA VAL A 57 5.02 -9.44 -3.19
C VAL A 57 6.29 -10.14 -2.76
N LYS A 58 6.18 -11.45 -2.54
CA LYS A 58 7.34 -12.27 -2.18
C LYS A 58 8.23 -12.48 -3.42
N VAL A 59 9.52 -12.24 -3.25
CA VAL A 59 10.50 -12.43 -4.31
C VAL A 59 11.49 -13.52 -3.88
N ASN A 60 11.81 -14.43 -4.77
CA ASN A 60 12.74 -15.53 -4.49
C ASN A 60 14.14 -14.98 -4.15
N LYS A 61 14.84 -15.64 -3.23
CA LYS A 61 16.18 -15.21 -2.78
C LYS A 61 17.16 -15.09 -3.93
N LYS A 62 17.11 -16.00 -4.89
CA LYS A 62 18.00 -15.98 -6.06
C LYS A 62 17.78 -14.72 -6.91
N VAL A 63 16.52 -14.33 -7.08
CA VAL A 63 16.15 -13.13 -7.84
C VAL A 63 16.66 -11.87 -7.13
N VAL A 64 16.55 -11.83 -5.79
CA VAL A 64 17.04 -10.70 -4.99
C VAL A 64 18.57 -10.58 -5.14
N ARG A 65 19.30 -11.71 -5.11
CA ARG A 65 20.76 -11.71 -5.29
C ARG A 65 21.13 -11.20 -6.68
N LEU A 66 20.41 -11.66 -7.71
CA LEU A 66 20.64 -11.21 -9.08
C LEU A 66 20.40 -9.72 -9.21
N ALA A 67 19.33 -9.19 -8.60
CA ALA A 67 19.03 -7.76 -8.64
C ALA A 67 20.15 -6.94 -8.00
N LYS A 68 20.72 -7.41 -6.89
CA LYS A 68 21.86 -6.75 -6.23
C LYS A 68 23.09 -6.72 -7.12
N LYS A 69 23.40 -7.85 -7.79
CA LYS A 69 24.53 -7.94 -8.72
C LYS A 69 24.36 -6.96 -9.88
N VAL A 70 23.15 -6.91 -10.46
CA VAL A 70 22.84 -6.00 -11.58
C VAL A 70 22.99 -4.55 -11.14
N LEU A 71 22.51 -4.21 -9.95
CA LEU A 71 22.61 -2.85 -9.41
C LEU A 71 24.08 -2.43 -9.26
N LEU A 72 24.91 -3.28 -8.66
CA LEU A 72 26.33 -2.99 -8.46
C LEU A 72 27.08 -2.89 -9.78
N SER A 73 26.78 -3.76 -10.76
CA SER A 73 27.39 -3.71 -12.08
C SER A 73 27.03 -2.41 -12.79
N ASN A 74 25.79 -1.97 -12.70
CA ASN A 74 25.34 -0.71 -13.29
C ASN A 74 26.06 0.48 -12.65
N ARG A 75 26.19 0.48 -11.32
CA ARG A 75 26.88 1.55 -10.60
C ARG A 75 28.36 1.61 -10.96
N LEU A 76 29.00 0.45 -11.13
CA LEU A 76 30.38 0.40 -11.55
C LEU A 76 30.57 0.94 -12.98
N ALA A 77 29.68 0.55 -13.90
CA ALA A 77 29.72 1.04 -15.27
C ALA A 77 29.54 2.56 -15.38
N ASN A 78 28.77 3.13 -14.47
CA ASN A 78 28.52 4.59 -14.44
C ASN A 78 29.50 5.35 -13.56
N ASN A 79 30.56 4.69 -13.07
CA ASN A 79 31.58 5.26 -12.18
C ASN A 79 30.96 5.86 -10.90
N SER A 80 29.86 5.25 -10.43
CA SER A 80 29.14 5.69 -9.22
C SER A 80 29.47 4.80 -8.02
N LEU A 81 30.41 3.86 -8.17
CA LEU A 81 30.79 2.93 -7.11
C LEU A 81 32.24 3.18 -6.73
N VAL A 82 32.48 3.45 -5.45
CA VAL A 82 33.82 3.67 -4.91
C VAL A 82 34.10 2.57 -3.90
N VAL A 83 35.21 1.86 -4.08
CA VAL A 83 35.65 0.81 -3.16
C VAL A 83 36.73 1.38 -2.25
N VAL A 84 36.54 1.26 -0.94
CA VAL A 84 37.44 1.83 0.07
C VAL A 84 38.03 0.68 0.90
N ASP A 85 39.34 0.71 1.10
CA ASP A 85 40.03 -0.31 1.90
C ASP A 85 39.67 -0.19 3.39
N GLU A 86 39.69 1.04 3.90
CA GLU A 86 39.48 1.26 5.31
C GLU A 86 38.91 2.67 5.57
N ILE A 87 38.00 2.74 6.51
CA ILE A 87 37.44 4.01 6.98
C ILE A 87 37.86 4.17 8.44
N LYS A 88 38.75 5.11 8.72
CA LYS A 88 39.20 5.41 10.08
C LYS A 88 38.66 6.75 10.54
N LEU A 89 38.11 6.75 11.74
CA LEU A 89 37.63 7.96 12.43
C LEU A 89 38.34 8.07 13.77
N GLU A 90 38.70 9.28 14.15
CA GLU A 90 39.36 9.55 15.45
C GLU A 90 38.36 9.40 16.59
N SER A 91 37.09 9.66 16.36
CA SER A 91 36.04 9.51 17.34
C SER A 91 34.77 8.92 16.68
N ILE A 92 33.94 8.27 17.51
CA ILE A 92 32.69 7.65 17.03
C ILE A 92 31.61 8.73 16.93
N LYS A 93 31.70 9.57 15.90
CA LYS A 93 30.74 10.65 15.64
C LYS A 93 30.35 10.69 14.18
N THR A 94 29.06 10.68 13.91
CA THR A 94 28.50 10.75 12.57
C THR A 94 28.94 12.02 11.82
N LYS A 95 29.07 13.12 12.55
CA LYS A 95 29.49 14.40 11.98
C LYS A 95 30.85 14.31 11.29
N GLU A 96 31.82 13.64 11.91
CA GLU A 96 33.16 13.47 11.32
C GLU A 96 33.12 12.61 10.05
N PHE A 97 32.30 11.57 10.06
CA PHE A 97 32.13 10.71 8.89
C PHE A 97 31.58 11.49 7.70
N VAL A 98 30.57 12.34 7.94
CA VAL A 98 29.95 13.16 6.88
C VAL A 98 30.95 14.17 6.31
N ILE A 99 31.71 14.84 7.18
CA ILE A 99 32.72 15.83 6.76
C ILE A 99 33.78 15.18 5.87
N ARG A 100 34.27 14.00 6.25
CA ARG A 100 35.28 13.30 5.45
C ARG A 100 34.77 12.89 4.05
N GLN A 101 33.51 12.53 3.94
CA GLN A 101 32.91 12.20 2.64
C GLN A 101 32.83 13.40 1.71
N VAL A 102 32.58 14.58 2.26
CA VAL A 102 32.47 15.81 1.47
C VAL A 102 33.85 16.29 0.96
N VAL A 103 34.98 16.00 1.70
CA VAL A 103 36.35 16.43 1.35
C VAL A 103 37.08 15.45 0.43
N UNK A 104 36.55 14.41 0.62
CA UNK A 104 37.16 13.45 -0.18
C UNK A 104 36.88 13.39 -1.45
#